data_ded04e0e45edc4a5a4e0b18e7e9e053f
#
_entry.id   ded04e0e45edc4a5a4e0b18e7e9e053f
#
_cell.length_a   1.000
_cell.length_b   1.000
_cell.length_c   1.000
_cell.angle_alpha   90.00
_cell.angle_beta   90.00
_cell.angle_gamma   90.00
#
_symmetry.space_group_name_H-M   'P 1'
#
loop_
_entity.id
_entity.type
_entity.pdbx_description
1 polymer ?
#
loop_
_entity_poly.entity_id
_entity_poly.type
_entity_poly.pdbx_seq_one_letter_code
_entity_poly.pdbx_strand_id
1 'polypeptide(L)'
;GDHVDVFEAIGAIWSAETDSFNKISHAMYFEQKAMMREFVIHAVGERTLHITGIGSAISSRQNIIMHEGRDWYDLSPVFCAATVNLNVTPWPRSCHHRVFQTTASGSLCVTDWREDSLALYEPDEEIVYFESLDALPDILDRFSAYPNEAVPIAEAGYRRFLAHHTAAHRMAELSGLLYELL
;
A
#
# COMPACT_ATOMS: atom_id res chain seq x y z
N GLY A 1 20.30 -18.60 4.08
CA GLY A 1 19.62 -19.29 5.16
C GLY A 1 18.16 -19.41 4.78
N ASP A 2 17.68 -20.65 4.70
CA ASP A 2 16.33 -20.99 4.28
C ASP A 2 15.34 -20.29 5.19
N HIS A 3 14.61 -19.32 4.64
CA HIS A 3 13.42 -18.81 5.28
C HIS A 3 12.41 -19.95 5.31
N VAL A 4 12.33 -20.65 6.44
CA VAL A 4 11.20 -21.53 6.69
C VAL A 4 9.96 -20.66 6.64
N ASP A 5 9.09 -20.93 5.69
CA ASP A 5 7.79 -20.27 5.64
C ASP A 5 7.07 -20.63 6.93
N VAL A 6 6.86 -19.63 7.78
CA VAL A 6 6.22 -19.82 9.10
C VAL A 6 4.84 -20.44 8.93
N PHE A 7 4.14 -20.14 7.83
CA PHE A 7 2.85 -20.72 7.50
C PHE A 7 2.95 -22.20 7.13
N GLU A 8 4.00 -22.59 6.39
CA GLU A 8 4.27 -23.99 6.06
C GLU A 8 4.61 -24.79 7.33
N ALA A 9 5.45 -24.25 8.20
CA ALA A 9 5.81 -24.86 9.48
C ALA A 9 4.59 -25.00 10.41
N ILE A 10 3.74 -23.97 10.52
CA ILE A 10 2.50 -24.01 11.27
C ILE A 10 1.53 -25.00 10.63
N GLY A 11 1.41 -25.00 9.31
CA GLY A 11 0.57 -25.93 8.56
C GLY A 11 0.97 -27.39 8.78
N ALA A 12 2.26 -27.70 8.86
CA ALA A 12 2.77 -29.03 9.16
C ALA A 12 2.43 -29.48 10.59
N ILE A 13 2.46 -28.55 11.57
CA ILE A 13 2.10 -28.82 12.96
C ILE A 13 0.57 -29.03 13.11
N TRP A 14 -0.23 -28.32 12.33
CA TRP A 14 -1.68 -28.24 12.46
C TRP A 14 -2.43 -28.94 11.34
N SER A 15 -1.78 -29.83 10.60
CA SER A 15 -2.30 -30.51 9.42
C SER A 15 -3.63 -31.26 9.63
N ALA A 16 -4.00 -31.54 10.86
CA ALA A 16 -5.28 -32.21 11.19
C ALA A 16 -6.45 -31.25 11.40
N GLU A 17 -6.20 -29.91 11.49
CA GLU A 17 -7.24 -28.91 11.81
C GLU A 17 -7.14 -27.68 10.93
N THR A 18 -7.38 -27.85 9.62
CA THR A 18 -7.34 -26.75 8.62
C THR A 18 -8.17 -25.53 9.03
N ASP A 19 -9.30 -25.74 9.71
CA ASP A 19 -10.16 -24.61 10.13
C ASP A 19 -9.52 -23.78 11.25
N SER A 20 -8.87 -24.43 12.20
CA SER A 20 -8.15 -23.76 13.29
C SER A 20 -6.92 -23.03 12.76
N PHE A 21 -6.18 -23.62 11.82
CA PHE A 21 -5.07 -22.96 11.14
C PHE A 21 -5.52 -21.71 10.40
N ASN A 22 -6.61 -21.79 9.63
CA ASN A 22 -7.16 -20.65 8.90
C ASN A 22 -7.60 -19.53 9.84
N LYS A 23 -8.25 -19.84 10.96
CA LYS A 23 -8.65 -18.86 11.96
C LYS A 23 -7.46 -18.13 12.58
N ILE A 24 -6.41 -18.87 12.92
CA ILE A 24 -5.19 -18.28 13.51
C ILE A 24 -4.46 -17.43 12.48
N SER A 25 -4.26 -17.93 11.27
CA SER A 25 -3.62 -17.18 10.19
C SER A 25 -4.36 -15.87 9.90
N HIS A 26 -5.68 -15.94 9.89
CA HIS A 26 -6.53 -14.77 9.67
C HIS A 26 -6.43 -13.77 10.83
N ALA A 27 -6.44 -14.24 12.07
CA ALA A 27 -6.25 -13.40 13.25
C ALA A 27 -4.88 -12.72 13.25
N MET A 28 -3.81 -13.46 12.99
CA MET A 28 -2.45 -12.92 12.88
C MET A 28 -2.33 -11.86 11.78
N TYR A 29 -2.96 -12.09 10.62
CA TYR A 29 -2.99 -11.14 9.53
C TYR A 29 -3.67 -9.82 9.91
N PHE A 30 -4.81 -9.89 10.61
CA PHE A 30 -5.52 -8.69 11.07
C PHE A 30 -4.76 -7.94 12.16
N GLU A 31 -4.14 -8.63 13.09
CA GLU A 31 -3.29 -8.04 14.12
C GLU A 31 -2.08 -7.33 13.49
N GLN A 32 -1.39 -7.97 12.57
CA GLN A 32 -0.30 -7.34 11.84
C GLN A 32 -0.75 -6.07 11.12
N LYS A 33 -1.89 -6.09 10.45
CA LYS A 33 -2.45 -4.89 9.79
C LYS A 33 -2.79 -3.79 10.78
N ALA A 34 -3.34 -4.13 11.94
CA ALA A 34 -3.66 -3.16 12.98
C ALA A 34 -2.39 -2.50 13.52
N MET A 35 -1.38 -3.30 13.88
CA MET A 35 -0.09 -2.80 14.33
C MET A 35 0.59 -1.89 13.31
N MET A 36 0.63 -2.28 12.04
CA MET A 36 1.21 -1.45 10.97
C MET A 36 0.51 -0.11 10.85
N ARG A 37 -0.81 -0.07 10.96
CA ARG A 37 -1.59 1.17 10.96
C ARG A 37 -1.27 2.07 12.15
N GLU A 38 -1.17 1.51 13.33
CA GLU A 38 -0.79 2.27 14.53
C GLU A 38 0.60 2.89 14.41
N PHE A 39 1.57 2.15 13.88
CA PHE A 39 2.91 2.68 13.62
C PHE A 39 2.90 3.82 12.61
N VAL A 40 2.13 3.70 11.52
CA VAL A 40 1.98 4.79 10.54
C VAL A 40 1.34 6.01 11.17
N ILE A 41 0.27 5.85 11.93
CA ILE A 41 -0.40 6.95 12.65
C ILE A 41 0.57 7.63 13.61
N HIS A 42 1.43 6.86 14.25
CA HIS A 42 2.45 7.40 15.15
C HIS A 42 3.50 8.21 14.39
N ALA A 43 3.97 7.70 13.26
CA ALA A 43 4.93 8.39 12.39
C ALA A 43 4.36 9.66 11.74
N VAL A 44 3.07 9.68 11.41
CA VAL A 44 2.39 10.91 10.90
C VAL A 44 2.39 12.03 11.95
N GLY A 45 2.39 11.69 13.24
CA GLY A 45 2.48 12.66 14.33
C GLY A 45 1.24 13.56 14.42
N GLU A 46 1.46 14.87 14.50
CA GLU A 46 0.40 15.88 14.63
C GLU A 46 -0.19 16.36 13.29
N ARG A 47 0.29 15.84 12.16
CA ARG A 47 -0.20 16.19 10.82
C ARG A 47 -1.62 15.67 10.64
N THR A 48 -2.44 16.38 9.87
CA THR A 48 -3.81 15.92 9.58
C THR A 48 -3.76 14.65 8.73
N LEU A 49 -4.37 13.60 9.25
CA LEU A 49 -4.49 12.31 8.59
C LEU A 49 -5.95 11.99 8.31
N HIS A 50 -6.27 11.82 7.04
CA HIS A 50 -7.57 11.34 6.59
C HIS A 50 -7.52 9.83 6.38
N ILE A 51 -8.43 9.10 7.01
CA ILE A 51 -8.54 7.64 6.88
C ILE A 51 -9.91 7.31 6.32
N THR A 52 -9.94 6.61 5.20
CA THR A 52 -11.17 6.15 4.56
C THR A 52 -11.32 4.64 4.74
N GLY A 53 -12.46 4.20 5.27
CA GLY A 53 -12.76 2.79 5.45
C GLY A 53 -13.15 2.42 6.88
N ILE A 54 -13.37 1.13 7.11
CA ILE A 54 -13.73 0.61 8.43
C ILE A 54 -12.47 0.59 9.30
N GLY A 55 -12.40 1.50 10.23
CA GLY A 55 -11.36 1.52 11.26
C GLY A 55 -11.95 1.11 12.59
N SER A 56 -11.52 -0.01 13.14
CA SER A 56 -11.70 -0.28 14.55
C SER A 56 -10.72 0.57 15.36
N ALA A 57 -11.22 1.27 16.36
CA ALA A 57 -10.45 1.86 17.48
C ALA A 57 -9.14 2.59 17.09
N ILE A 58 -9.16 3.36 16.03
CA ILE A 58 -8.04 4.24 15.72
C ILE A 58 -8.18 5.45 16.65
N SER A 59 -7.15 5.64 17.45
CA SER A 59 -6.81 6.75 18.32
C SER A 59 -7.82 7.92 18.35
N SER A 60 -8.17 8.33 19.54
CA SER A 60 -8.92 9.56 19.86
C SER A 60 -8.14 10.87 19.54
N ARG A 61 -7.14 10.84 18.66
CA ARG A 61 -6.35 12.00 18.28
C ARG A 61 -7.19 12.94 17.43
N GLN A 62 -7.18 14.23 17.74
CA GLN A 62 -7.96 15.26 17.05
C GLN A 62 -7.51 15.50 15.60
N ASN A 63 -6.28 15.14 15.26
CA ASN A 63 -5.73 15.29 13.91
C ASN A 63 -6.08 14.13 12.96
N ILE A 64 -6.79 13.11 13.44
CA ILE A 64 -7.23 11.98 12.62
C ILE A 64 -8.71 12.16 12.27
N ILE A 65 -8.97 12.25 10.96
CA ILE A 65 -10.32 12.43 10.42
C ILE A 65 -10.73 11.13 9.75
N MET A 66 -11.73 10.47 10.32
CA MET A 66 -12.29 9.24 9.80
C MET A 66 -13.39 9.54 8.78
N HIS A 67 -13.33 8.87 7.65
CA HIS A 67 -14.36 8.89 6.62
C HIS A 67 -15.00 7.53 6.47
N GLU A 68 -16.25 7.50 6.06
CA GLU A 68 -16.95 6.27 5.71
C GLU A 68 -16.22 5.53 4.59
N GLY A 69 -16.36 4.19 4.59
CA GLY A 69 -15.83 3.37 3.51
C GLY A 69 -16.48 3.74 2.18
N ARG A 70 -15.68 3.77 1.12
CA ARG A 70 -16.14 3.98 -0.24
C ARG A 70 -15.86 2.76 -1.07
N ASP A 71 -16.68 2.54 -2.08
CA ASP A 71 -16.37 1.57 -3.11
C ASP A 71 -15.08 1.98 -3.82
N TRP A 72 -14.33 1.01 -4.22
CA TRP A 72 -13.01 1.23 -4.80
C TRP A 72 -13.04 2.05 -6.11
N TYR A 73 -14.18 2.06 -6.81
CA TYR A 73 -14.40 2.93 -7.97
C TYR A 73 -14.54 4.41 -7.61
N ASP A 74 -14.89 4.72 -6.36
CA ASP A 74 -15.14 6.06 -5.87
C ASP A 74 -13.93 6.65 -5.07
N LEU A 75 -12.79 5.96 -5.10
CA LEU A 75 -11.59 6.40 -4.36
C LEU A 75 -10.77 7.46 -5.09
N SER A 76 -10.87 7.57 -6.42
CA SER A 76 -10.05 8.52 -7.18
C SER A 76 -10.19 9.96 -6.70
N PRO A 77 -11.40 10.50 -6.44
CA PRO A 77 -11.53 11.85 -5.87
C PRO A 77 -10.89 11.99 -4.48
N VAL A 78 -10.87 10.91 -3.68
CA VAL A 78 -10.22 10.92 -2.36
C VAL A 78 -8.70 11.05 -2.53
N PHE A 79 -8.11 10.27 -3.44
CA PHE A 79 -6.68 10.36 -3.72
C PHE A 79 -6.28 11.73 -4.26
N CYS A 80 -7.10 12.31 -5.16
CA CYS A 80 -6.84 13.65 -5.70
C CYS A 80 -6.99 14.78 -4.69
N ALA A 81 -7.75 14.60 -3.62
CA ALA A 81 -7.95 15.60 -2.58
C ALA A 81 -6.80 15.67 -1.55
N ALA A 82 -5.93 14.67 -1.52
CA ALA A 82 -4.82 14.60 -0.58
C ALA A 82 -3.51 15.06 -1.23
N THR A 83 -2.68 15.79 -0.49
CA THR A 83 -1.33 16.16 -0.93
C THR A 83 -0.44 14.93 -1.03
N VAL A 84 -0.58 13.99 -0.09
CA VAL A 84 0.17 12.74 -0.03
C VAL A 84 -0.80 11.60 0.21
N ASN A 85 -0.70 10.54 -0.56
CA ASN A 85 -1.44 9.31 -0.33
C ASN A 85 -0.49 8.24 0.21
N LEU A 86 -0.70 7.87 1.47
CA LEU A 86 0.09 6.86 2.14
C LEU A 86 -0.44 5.46 1.85
N ASN A 87 0.44 4.59 1.43
CA ASN A 87 0.18 3.17 1.31
C ASN A 87 1.17 2.40 2.18
N VAL A 88 0.67 1.42 2.92
CA VAL A 88 1.48 0.47 3.66
C VAL A 88 0.95 -0.92 3.36
N THR A 89 1.84 -1.81 2.94
CA THR A 89 1.46 -3.17 2.61
C THR A 89 1.79 -4.14 3.74
N PRO A 90 0.85 -5.02 4.11
CA PRO A 90 1.13 -6.07 5.09
C PRO A 90 1.99 -7.22 4.53
N TRP A 91 2.16 -7.26 3.21
CA TRP A 91 2.92 -8.32 2.53
C TRP A 91 4.41 -7.97 2.44
N PRO A 92 5.31 -8.88 2.75
CA PRO A 92 6.74 -8.56 2.86
C PRO A 92 7.40 -8.20 1.52
N ARG A 93 6.90 -8.67 0.39
CA ARG A 93 7.51 -8.47 -0.93
C ARG A 93 6.63 -7.76 -1.94
N SER A 94 5.32 -8.01 -1.92
CA SER A 94 4.42 -7.60 -2.99
C SER A 94 4.02 -6.13 -2.95
N CYS A 95 3.73 -5.59 -4.13
CA CYS A 95 3.12 -4.28 -4.29
C CYS A 95 1.62 -4.35 -3.99
N HIS A 96 1.12 -3.40 -3.22
CA HIS A 96 -0.29 -3.32 -2.91
C HIS A 96 -1.08 -2.65 -4.06
N HIS A 97 -2.29 -3.14 -4.34
CA HIS A 97 -3.14 -2.61 -5.42
C HIS A 97 -3.45 -1.10 -5.30
N ARG A 98 -3.40 -0.53 -4.09
CA ARG A 98 -3.57 0.92 -3.89
C ARG A 98 -2.49 1.76 -4.53
N VAL A 99 -1.29 1.24 -4.71
CA VAL A 99 -0.24 1.94 -5.45
C VAL A 99 -0.73 2.23 -6.87
N PHE A 100 -1.30 1.23 -7.54
CA PHE A 100 -1.86 1.39 -8.88
C PHE A 100 -3.10 2.30 -8.90
N GLN A 101 -3.96 2.22 -7.89
CA GLN A 101 -5.13 3.10 -7.79
C GLN A 101 -4.74 4.57 -7.60
N THR A 102 -3.75 4.83 -6.75
CA THR A 102 -3.27 6.18 -6.50
C THR A 102 -2.61 6.77 -7.74
N THR A 103 -1.70 6.03 -8.38
CA THR A 103 -1.02 6.47 -9.61
C THR A 103 -1.99 6.61 -10.78
N ALA A 104 -2.97 5.69 -10.91
CA ALA A 104 -4.06 5.80 -11.89
C ALA A 104 -4.93 7.06 -11.70
N SER A 105 -4.98 7.61 -10.50
CA SER A 105 -5.69 8.84 -10.18
C SER A 105 -4.86 10.11 -10.42
N GLY A 106 -3.60 9.98 -10.86
CA GLY A 106 -2.68 11.10 -11.04
C GLY A 106 -2.28 11.78 -9.73
N SER A 107 -2.21 11.01 -8.64
CA SER A 107 -1.93 11.52 -7.30
C SER A 107 -0.62 10.97 -6.76
N LEU A 108 0.06 11.74 -5.92
CA LEU A 108 1.31 11.31 -5.29
C LEU A 108 1.06 10.08 -4.41
N CYS A 109 1.78 9.00 -4.69
CA CYS A 109 1.83 7.80 -3.87
C CYS A 109 3.13 7.78 -3.05
N VAL A 110 3.01 7.69 -1.74
CA VAL A 110 4.11 7.42 -0.81
C VAL A 110 3.87 6.05 -0.21
N THR A 111 4.78 5.11 -0.44
CA THR A 111 4.59 3.71 -0.05
C THR A 111 5.83 3.13 0.62
N ASP A 112 5.63 2.11 1.44
CA ASP A 112 6.72 1.35 1.99
C ASP A 112 7.52 0.64 0.89
N TRP A 113 8.84 0.63 1.06
CA TRP A 113 9.76 -0.06 0.16
C TRP A 113 9.47 -1.56 0.12
N ARG A 114 9.29 -2.10 -1.09
CA ARG A 114 9.12 -3.54 -1.34
C ARG A 114 9.83 -3.92 -2.62
N GLU A 115 10.49 -5.08 -2.61
CA GLU A 115 11.29 -5.56 -3.75
C GLU A 115 10.49 -5.61 -5.05
N ASP A 116 9.30 -6.20 -5.02
CA ASP A 116 8.43 -6.31 -6.20
C ASP A 116 7.90 -4.95 -6.68
N SER A 117 7.82 -3.96 -5.79
CA SER A 117 7.35 -2.62 -6.11
C SER A 117 8.37 -1.81 -6.91
N LEU A 118 9.66 -2.00 -6.63
CA LEU A 118 10.76 -1.34 -7.35
C LEU A 118 10.84 -1.73 -8.83
N ALA A 119 10.39 -2.92 -9.17
CA ALA A 119 10.33 -3.37 -10.57
C ALA A 119 9.21 -2.68 -11.37
N LEU A 120 8.29 -2.01 -10.68
CA LEU A 120 7.08 -1.44 -11.28
C LEU A 120 7.17 0.07 -11.49
N TYR A 121 7.79 0.78 -10.56
CA TYR A 121 7.87 2.24 -10.56
C TYR A 121 9.26 2.72 -10.17
N GLU A 122 9.73 3.79 -10.82
CA GLU A 122 11.01 4.40 -10.53
C GLU A 122 10.93 5.23 -9.23
N PRO A 123 11.84 4.96 -8.25
CA PRO A 123 11.87 5.69 -6.98
C PRO A 123 12.09 7.19 -7.17
N ASP A 124 11.35 8.00 -6.43
CA ASP A 124 11.40 9.47 -6.40
C ASP A 124 11.11 10.19 -7.73
N GLU A 125 10.92 9.43 -8.81
CA GLU A 125 10.53 9.94 -10.12
C GLU A 125 9.07 9.66 -10.45
N GLU A 126 8.55 8.47 -10.08
CA GLU A 126 7.20 8.02 -10.41
C GLU A 126 6.34 7.78 -9.15
N ILE A 127 6.96 7.35 -8.06
CA ILE A 127 6.39 7.28 -6.71
C ILE A 127 7.48 7.52 -5.67
N VAL A 128 7.10 7.73 -4.41
CA VAL A 128 8.05 7.92 -3.31
C VAL A 128 8.03 6.71 -2.40
N TYR A 129 9.20 6.15 -2.12
CA TYR A 129 9.36 5.06 -1.17
C TYR A 129 9.89 5.54 0.17
N PHE A 130 9.46 4.90 1.26
CA PHE A 130 10.13 4.98 2.54
C PHE A 130 10.61 3.60 2.97
N GLU A 131 11.86 3.50 3.40
CA GLU A 131 12.48 2.26 3.85
C GLU A 131 12.18 1.96 5.32
N SER A 132 11.97 3.02 6.10
CA SER A 132 11.61 2.94 7.51
C SER A 132 10.55 3.97 7.87
N LEU A 133 9.80 3.70 8.93
CA LEU A 133 8.81 4.64 9.45
C LEU A 133 9.45 5.93 9.98
N ASP A 134 10.71 5.90 10.35
CA ASP A 134 11.45 7.08 10.81
C ASP A 134 11.72 8.09 9.68
N ALA A 135 11.74 7.64 8.43
CA ALA A 135 11.88 8.52 7.27
C ALA A 135 10.57 9.21 6.87
N LEU A 136 9.43 8.65 7.31
CA LEU A 136 8.11 9.14 6.89
C LEU A 136 7.83 10.61 7.32
N PRO A 137 8.16 11.06 8.54
CA PRO A 137 7.97 12.46 8.92
C PRO A 137 8.64 13.47 7.97
N ASP A 138 9.88 13.22 7.58
CA ASP A 138 10.64 14.11 6.69
C ASP A 138 10.01 14.17 5.29
N ILE A 139 9.56 13.02 4.77
CA ILE A 139 8.85 12.94 3.48
C ILE A 139 7.55 13.75 3.55
N LEU A 140 6.78 13.59 4.62
CA LEU A 140 5.52 14.32 4.81
C LEU A 140 5.75 15.82 4.95
N ASP A 141 6.78 16.24 5.67
CA ASP A 141 7.14 17.66 5.83
C ASP A 141 7.58 18.27 4.50
N ARG A 142 8.38 17.55 3.71
CA ARG A 142 8.78 17.99 2.38
C ARG A 142 7.57 18.32 1.50
N PHE A 143 6.65 17.39 1.33
CA PHE A 143 5.50 17.61 0.45
C PHE A 143 4.42 18.51 1.05
N SER A 144 4.38 18.65 2.37
CA SER A 144 3.54 19.66 3.02
C SER A 144 4.05 21.08 2.82
N ALA A 145 5.37 21.25 2.90
CA ALA A 145 6.03 22.55 2.69
C ALA A 145 6.09 22.94 1.20
N TYR A 146 6.29 21.96 0.33
CA TYR A 146 6.50 22.14 -1.11
C TYR A 146 5.56 21.25 -1.94
N PRO A 147 4.23 21.48 -1.88
CA PRO A 147 3.25 20.60 -2.56
C PRO A 147 3.44 20.54 -4.08
N ASN A 148 4.03 21.57 -4.68
CA ASN A 148 4.33 21.59 -6.10
C ASN A 148 5.40 20.55 -6.52
N GLU A 149 6.22 20.07 -5.60
CA GLU A 149 7.17 19.00 -5.89
C GLU A 149 6.48 17.63 -6.08
N ALA A 150 5.27 17.46 -5.55
CA ALA A 150 4.46 16.27 -5.74
C ALA A 150 3.94 16.12 -7.18
N VAL A 151 3.68 17.23 -7.86
CA VAL A 151 3.02 17.25 -9.18
C VAL A 151 3.79 16.47 -10.25
N PRO A 152 5.08 16.75 -10.49
CA PRO A 152 5.82 16.03 -11.53
C PRO A 152 5.96 14.54 -11.24
N ILE A 153 6.09 14.14 -9.97
CA ILE A 153 6.16 12.72 -9.56
C ILE A 153 4.80 12.04 -9.82
N ALA A 154 3.71 12.66 -9.40
CA ALA A 154 2.36 12.15 -9.62
C ALA A 154 2.03 12.00 -11.11
N GLU A 155 2.40 12.99 -11.95
CA GLU A 155 2.23 12.92 -13.39
C GLU A 155 3.07 11.82 -14.04
N ALA A 156 4.31 11.63 -13.61
CA ALA A 156 5.17 10.56 -14.10
C ALA A 156 4.61 9.18 -13.72
N GLY A 157 4.18 9.00 -12.46
CA GLY A 157 3.51 7.79 -11.99
C GLY A 157 2.24 7.48 -12.77
N TYR A 158 1.44 8.49 -13.08
CA TYR A 158 0.25 8.32 -13.92
C TYR A 158 0.59 7.87 -15.35
N ARG A 159 1.59 8.51 -15.98
CA ARG A 159 2.07 8.09 -17.32
C ARG A 159 2.58 6.65 -17.29
N ARG A 160 3.35 6.28 -16.25
CA ARG A 160 3.84 4.91 -16.06
C ARG A 160 2.68 3.92 -15.93
N PHE A 161 1.67 4.26 -15.12
CA PHE A 161 0.48 3.43 -14.97
C PHE A 161 -0.22 3.20 -16.31
N LEU A 162 -0.47 4.26 -17.08
CA LEU A 162 -1.14 4.14 -18.39
C LEU A 162 -0.33 3.31 -19.39
N ALA A 163 0.99 3.43 -19.37
CA ALA A 163 1.87 2.74 -20.29
C ALA A 163 2.08 1.25 -19.99
N HIS A 164 1.99 0.84 -18.69
CA HIS A 164 2.45 -0.49 -18.30
C HIS A 164 1.56 -1.23 -17.29
N HIS A 165 0.63 -0.56 -16.61
CA HIS A 165 -0.01 -1.16 -15.43
C HIS A 165 -1.54 -1.21 -15.50
N THR A 166 -2.14 -0.94 -16.66
CA THR A 166 -3.59 -1.11 -16.84
C THR A 166 -3.99 -2.59 -16.80
N ALA A 167 -5.26 -2.86 -16.56
CA ALA A 167 -5.80 -4.21 -16.59
C ALA A 167 -5.52 -4.91 -17.95
N ALA A 168 -5.53 -4.17 -19.06
CA ALA A 168 -5.22 -4.71 -20.37
C ALA A 168 -3.79 -5.25 -20.45
N HIS A 169 -2.81 -4.54 -19.87
CA HIS A 169 -1.42 -5.01 -19.81
C HIS A 169 -1.30 -6.30 -18.98
N ARG A 170 -1.96 -6.37 -17.83
CA ARG A 170 -1.94 -7.58 -16.99
C ARG A 170 -2.61 -8.78 -17.65
N MET A 171 -3.70 -8.54 -18.38
CA MET A 171 -4.35 -9.61 -19.14
C MET A 171 -3.49 -10.09 -20.31
N ALA A 172 -2.76 -9.21 -21.00
CA ALA A 172 -1.84 -9.60 -22.04
C ALA A 172 -0.66 -10.43 -21.51
N GLU A 173 -0.06 -10.01 -20.38
CA GLU A 173 1.00 -10.78 -19.71
C GLU A 173 0.50 -12.17 -19.30
N LEU A 174 -0.67 -12.25 -18.65
CA LEU A 174 -1.24 -13.53 -18.25
C LEU A 174 -1.53 -14.44 -19.44
N SER A 175 -2.06 -13.88 -20.54
CA SER A 175 -2.30 -14.63 -21.76
C SER A 175 -1.01 -15.19 -22.34
N GLY A 176 0.06 -14.39 -22.37
CA GLY A 176 1.38 -14.84 -22.82
C GLY A 176 1.89 -16.03 -22.01
N LEU A 177 1.85 -15.94 -20.68
CA LEU A 177 2.25 -17.02 -19.78
C LEU A 177 1.43 -18.31 -19.99
N LEU A 178 0.12 -18.18 -20.22
CA LEU A 178 -0.73 -19.34 -20.48
C LEU A 178 -0.41 -20.01 -21.82
N TYR A 179 -0.05 -19.23 -22.85
CA TYR A 179 0.37 -19.80 -24.14
C TYR A 179 1.71 -20.54 -24.06
N GLU A 180 2.62 -20.12 -23.18
CA GLU A 180 3.90 -20.82 -22.96
C GLU A 180 3.75 -22.14 -22.21
N LEU A 181 2.65 -22.34 -21.50
CA LEU A 181 2.36 -23.54 -20.70
C LEU A 181 1.56 -24.61 -21.49
N LEU A 182 1.03 -24.27 -22.65
CA LEU A 182 0.23 -25.15 -23.51
C LEU A 182 1.04 -25.74 -24.66
#